data_0950e7735e06aeee4596eaee0a16642b
#
_entry.id   0950e7735e06aeee4596eaee0a16642b
#
_cell.length_a   1.000
_cell.length_b   1.000
_cell.length_c   1.000
_cell.angle_alpha   90.00
_cell.angle_beta   90.00
_cell.angle_gamma   90.00
#
_symmetry.space_group_name_H-M   'P 1'
#
loop_
_entity.id
_entity.type
_entity.pdbx_description
1 polymer ?
#
loop_
_entity_poly.entity_id
_entity_poly.type
_entity_poly.pdbx_seq_one_letter_code
_entity_poly.pdbx_strand_id
1 'polypeptide(L)'
;MNSKFDIIKVAKKSIENQGNSVLNLSNLIDINFKNSVKLLASTNGRIILTGVGKSAIIGKKIVATMNSTGSPAIFMHAAEALHGDLGIVQNDDVIIVISKSGNTQEIKQLVPFLKTTGVKLISITSDKNSFLAINSDFFINSFIEKEACPNNLAPTTST
;
A
#
# COMPACT_ATOMS: atom_id res chain seq x y z
N MET A 1 39.78 -15.11 -10.30
CA MET A 1 38.38 -15.24 -9.93
C MET A 1 37.57 -14.08 -10.56
N ASN A 2 37.10 -14.27 -11.78
CA ASN A 2 36.16 -13.35 -12.41
C ASN A 2 35.05 -14.23 -13.02
N SER A 3 34.06 -14.58 -12.21
CA SER A 3 32.80 -15.00 -12.80
C SER A 3 32.26 -13.79 -13.55
N LYS A 4 32.30 -13.81 -14.88
CA LYS A 4 31.72 -12.77 -15.71
C LYS A 4 30.25 -12.64 -15.28
N PHE A 5 29.97 -11.61 -14.49
CA PHE A 5 28.62 -11.25 -14.10
C PHE A 5 27.89 -10.87 -15.40
N ASP A 6 26.97 -11.72 -15.84
CA ASP A 6 26.18 -11.48 -17.04
C ASP A 6 25.05 -10.49 -16.72
N ILE A 7 25.34 -9.22 -16.97
CA ILE A 7 24.43 -8.11 -16.70
C ILE A 7 23.09 -8.29 -17.44
N ILE A 8 23.16 -8.75 -18.70
CA ILE A 8 21.95 -8.93 -19.52
C ILE A 8 21.06 -10.03 -18.93
N LYS A 9 21.66 -11.15 -18.55
CA LYS A 9 20.95 -12.28 -17.93
C LYS A 9 20.31 -11.87 -16.62
N VAL A 10 21.01 -11.11 -15.78
CA VAL A 10 20.48 -10.61 -14.50
C VAL A 10 19.34 -9.64 -14.72
N ALA A 11 19.48 -8.69 -15.67
CA ALA A 11 18.42 -7.73 -15.99
C ALA A 11 17.14 -8.43 -16.49
N LYS A 12 17.26 -9.38 -17.44
CA LYS A 12 16.12 -10.17 -17.93
C LYS A 12 15.44 -10.94 -16.80
N LYS A 13 16.20 -11.64 -15.97
CA LYS A 13 15.67 -12.39 -14.83
C LYS A 13 14.96 -11.47 -13.80
N SER A 14 15.48 -10.27 -13.58
CA SER A 14 14.84 -9.30 -12.69
C SER A 14 13.48 -8.86 -13.22
N ILE A 15 13.38 -8.57 -14.52
CA ILE A 15 12.10 -8.20 -15.17
C ILE A 15 11.11 -9.38 -15.12
N GLU A 16 11.56 -10.59 -15.42
CA GLU A 16 10.71 -11.79 -15.37
C GLU A 16 10.17 -12.04 -13.95
N ASN A 17 11.02 -11.92 -12.92
CA ASN A 17 10.60 -12.09 -11.53
C ASN A 17 9.53 -11.05 -11.12
N GLN A 18 9.72 -9.79 -11.49
CA GLN A 18 8.75 -8.74 -11.19
C GLN A 18 7.46 -8.94 -11.99
N GLY A 19 7.55 -9.26 -13.28
CA GLY A 19 6.39 -9.55 -14.12
C GLY A 19 5.56 -10.71 -13.58
N ASN A 20 6.20 -11.82 -13.19
CA ASN A 20 5.52 -12.95 -12.58
C ASN A 20 4.85 -12.59 -11.25
N SER A 21 5.50 -11.76 -10.44
CA SER A 21 4.91 -11.30 -9.17
C SER A 21 3.64 -10.47 -9.41
N VAL A 22 3.65 -9.59 -10.40
CA VAL A 22 2.45 -8.81 -10.78
C VAL A 22 1.35 -9.74 -11.31
N LEU A 23 1.67 -10.71 -12.17
CA LEU A 23 0.71 -11.69 -12.66
C LEU A 23 0.08 -12.51 -11.52
N ASN A 24 0.89 -12.90 -10.53
CA ASN A 24 0.41 -13.65 -9.38
C ASN A 24 -0.57 -12.86 -8.49
N LEU A 25 -0.55 -11.53 -8.53
CA LEU A 25 -1.55 -10.72 -7.80
C LEU A 25 -2.98 -11.02 -8.26
N SER A 26 -3.18 -11.46 -9.51
CA SER A 26 -4.52 -11.84 -10.01
C SER A 26 -5.16 -12.96 -9.17
N ASN A 27 -4.35 -13.85 -8.59
CA ASN A 27 -4.80 -14.94 -7.73
C ASN A 27 -5.16 -14.48 -6.31
N LEU A 28 -4.79 -13.24 -5.96
CA LEU A 28 -5.05 -12.63 -4.64
C LEU A 28 -6.24 -11.67 -4.67
N ILE A 29 -6.83 -11.45 -5.84
CA ILE A 29 -8.05 -10.63 -6.00
C ILE A 29 -9.24 -11.42 -5.45
N ASP A 30 -9.85 -10.89 -4.40
CA ASP A 30 -10.92 -11.54 -3.64
C ASP A 30 -12.12 -10.61 -3.40
N ILE A 31 -12.99 -11.03 -2.49
CA ILE A 31 -14.16 -10.25 -2.10
C ILE A 31 -13.79 -8.93 -1.39
N ASN A 32 -12.65 -8.88 -0.68
CA ASN A 32 -12.19 -7.65 -0.03
C ASN A 32 -11.79 -6.61 -1.07
N PHE A 33 -11.09 -7.02 -2.14
CA PHE A 33 -10.77 -6.14 -3.26
C PHE A 33 -12.07 -5.57 -3.88
N LYS A 34 -13.04 -6.44 -4.20
CA LYS A 34 -14.34 -6.01 -4.74
C LYS A 34 -15.04 -5.00 -3.83
N ASN A 35 -15.06 -5.26 -2.53
CA ASN A 35 -15.71 -4.38 -1.56
C ASN A 35 -14.96 -3.06 -1.38
N SER A 36 -13.62 -3.09 -1.41
CA SER A 36 -12.79 -1.88 -1.41
C SER A 36 -13.11 -0.99 -2.61
N VAL A 37 -13.19 -1.57 -3.82
CA VAL A 37 -13.53 -0.81 -5.03
C VAL A 37 -14.93 -0.20 -4.93
N LYS A 38 -15.92 -0.95 -4.45
CA LYS A 38 -17.28 -0.44 -4.25
C LYS A 38 -17.31 0.70 -3.25
N LEU A 39 -16.60 0.58 -2.12
CA LEU A 39 -16.51 1.64 -1.11
C LEU A 39 -15.90 2.91 -1.72
N LEU A 40 -14.76 2.79 -2.42
CA LEU A 40 -14.09 3.93 -3.06
C LEU A 40 -14.95 4.60 -4.13
N ALA A 41 -15.71 3.81 -4.89
CA ALA A 41 -16.59 4.34 -5.94
C ALA A 41 -17.86 5.01 -5.39
N SER A 42 -18.26 4.71 -4.18
CA SER A 42 -19.48 5.25 -3.56
C SER A 42 -19.22 6.34 -2.50
N THR A 43 -17.95 6.63 -2.19
CA THR A 43 -17.65 7.66 -1.21
C THR A 43 -17.99 9.06 -1.75
N ASN A 44 -18.59 9.89 -0.88
CA ASN A 44 -18.82 11.31 -1.15
C ASN A 44 -17.65 12.18 -0.63
N GLY A 45 -16.78 11.61 0.20
CA GLY A 45 -15.59 12.24 0.72
C GLY A 45 -14.37 12.04 -0.21
N ARG A 46 -13.21 12.32 0.34
CA ARG A 46 -11.92 12.14 -0.36
C ARG A 46 -11.35 10.77 -0.05
N ILE A 47 -10.44 10.32 -0.91
CA ILE A 47 -9.62 9.15 -0.65
C ILE A 47 -8.29 9.62 -0.06
N ILE A 48 -8.00 9.25 1.18
CA ILE A 48 -6.75 9.62 1.85
C ILE A 48 -5.80 8.43 1.79
N LEU A 49 -4.66 8.59 1.11
CA LEU A 49 -3.62 7.59 1.12
C LEU A 49 -2.58 7.93 2.18
N THR A 50 -2.13 6.92 2.93
CA THR A 50 -1.10 7.10 3.95
C THR A 50 -0.10 5.95 3.96
N GLY A 51 1.11 6.23 4.43
CA GLY A 51 2.22 5.29 4.54
C GLY A 51 3.51 5.98 4.91
N VAL A 52 4.59 5.20 5.04
CA VAL A 52 5.94 5.70 5.36
C VAL A 52 6.96 5.23 4.33
N GLY A 53 8.07 5.93 4.19
CA GLY A 53 9.19 5.55 3.34
C GLY A 53 8.79 5.33 1.87
N LYS A 54 9.15 4.19 1.27
CA LYS A 54 8.81 3.87 -0.11
C LYS A 54 7.31 3.72 -0.35
N SER A 55 6.56 3.19 0.62
CA SER A 55 5.09 3.12 0.56
C SER A 55 4.46 4.52 0.46
N ALA A 56 5.05 5.52 1.11
CA ALA A 56 4.60 6.91 0.98
C ALA A 56 4.78 7.45 -0.44
N ILE A 57 5.91 7.12 -1.10
CA ILE A 57 6.17 7.53 -2.49
C ILE A 57 5.13 6.92 -3.43
N ILE A 58 4.85 5.62 -3.27
CA ILE A 58 3.80 4.93 -4.05
C ILE A 58 2.42 5.54 -3.77
N GLY A 59 2.10 5.81 -2.50
CA GLY A 59 0.85 6.48 -2.12
C GLY A 59 0.67 7.83 -2.83
N LYS A 60 1.71 8.66 -2.86
CA LYS A 60 1.69 9.95 -3.60
C LYS A 60 1.44 9.75 -5.10
N LYS A 61 2.08 8.73 -5.70
CA LYS A 61 1.85 8.40 -7.12
C LYS A 61 0.40 7.98 -7.38
N ILE A 62 -0.18 7.17 -6.50
CA ILE A 62 -1.58 6.75 -6.62
C ILE A 62 -2.51 7.96 -6.49
N VAL A 63 -2.29 8.85 -5.51
CA VAL A 63 -3.05 10.10 -5.35
C VAL A 63 -3.03 10.93 -6.64
N ALA A 64 -1.85 11.12 -7.24
CA ALA A 64 -1.74 11.86 -8.49
C ALA A 64 -2.56 11.22 -9.62
N THR A 65 -2.58 9.88 -9.69
CA THR A 65 -3.37 9.14 -10.69
C THR A 65 -4.88 9.28 -10.41
N MET A 66 -5.31 9.11 -9.16
CA MET A 66 -6.72 9.24 -8.77
C MET A 66 -7.25 10.62 -9.12
N ASN A 67 -6.52 11.69 -8.77
CA ASN A 67 -6.90 13.05 -9.10
C ASN A 67 -6.99 13.30 -10.60
N SER A 68 -6.08 12.74 -11.40
CA SER A 68 -6.11 12.87 -12.86
C SER A 68 -7.25 12.11 -13.52
N THR A 69 -7.85 11.15 -12.82
CA THR A 69 -8.98 10.33 -13.29
C THR A 69 -10.32 10.69 -12.64
N GLY A 70 -10.37 11.81 -11.90
CA GLY A 70 -11.62 12.35 -11.34
C GLY A 70 -12.01 11.80 -9.97
N SER A 71 -11.12 11.08 -9.28
CA SER A 71 -11.33 10.60 -7.91
C SER A 71 -10.57 11.50 -6.93
N PRO A 72 -11.26 12.39 -6.16
CA PRO A 72 -10.58 13.31 -5.24
C PRO A 72 -9.76 12.56 -4.20
N ALA A 73 -8.45 12.75 -4.22
CA ALA A 73 -7.54 12.07 -3.31
C ALA A 73 -6.46 13.00 -2.76
N ILE A 74 -6.02 12.73 -1.53
CA ILE A 74 -4.92 13.44 -0.88
C ILE A 74 -3.96 12.43 -0.25
N PHE A 75 -2.72 12.85 -0.04
CA PHE A 75 -1.72 12.06 0.68
C PHE A 75 -1.46 12.68 2.05
N MET A 76 -1.53 11.84 3.10
CA MET A 76 -1.19 12.16 4.49
C MET A 76 -0.01 11.28 4.91
N HIS A 77 1.13 11.87 5.26
CA HIS A 77 2.26 11.06 5.73
C HIS A 77 1.98 10.47 7.10
N ALA A 78 2.19 9.15 7.29
CA ALA A 78 1.78 8.48 8.53
C ALA A 78 2.50 9.01 9.79
N ALA A 79 3.74 9.48 9.67
CA ALA A 79 4.45 10.11 10.78
C ALA A 79 3.88 11.51 11.09
N GLU A 80 3.63 12.34 10.07
CA GLU A 80 3.09 13.70 10.24
C GLU A 80 1.64 13.67 10.78
N ALA A 81 0.87 12.64 10.42
CA ALA A 81 -0.47 12.43 10.94
C ALA A 81 -0.51 12.45 12.48
N LEU A 82 0.50 11.83 13.12
CA LEU A 82 0.62 11.81 14.58
C LEU A 82 1.00 13.17 15.20
N HIS A 83 1.44 14.12 14.38
CA HIS A 83 1.84 15.47 14.78
C HIS A 83 0.85 16.56 14.38
N GLY A 84 -0.36 16.17 13.95
CA GLY A 84 -1.45 17.12 13.69
C GLY A 84 -2.21 16.94 12.38
N ASP A 85 -1.60 16.31 11.35
CA ASP A 85 -2.24 16.16 10.04
C ASP A 85 -3.52 15.29 10.08
N LEU A 86 -3.74 14.52 11.15
CA LEU A 86 -5.01 13.83 11.39
C LEU A 86 -6.22 14.77 11.38
N GLY A 87 -6.03 16.04 11.70
CA GLY A 87 -7.09 17.05 11.66
C GLY A 87 -7.70 17.29 10.27
N ILE A 88 -7.05 16.84 9.19
CA ILE A 88 -7.60 16.95 7.84
C ILE A 88 -8.69 15.91 7.54
N VAL A 89 -8.76 14.83 8.32
CA VAL A 89 -9.69 13.71 8.10
C VAL A 89 -11.12 14.14 8.38
N GLN A 90 -12.01 13.89 7.44
CA GLN A 90 -13.44 14.17 7.55
C GLN A 90 -14.25 12.87 7.60
N ASN A 91 -15.47 12.93 8.14
CA ASN A 91 -16.29 11.75 8.40
C ASN A 91 -16.62 10.91 7.16
N ASP A 92 -16.70 11.54 5.98
CA ASP A 92 -17.04 10.87 4.71
C ASP A 92 -15.81 10.39 3.95
N ASP A 93 -14.59 10.63 4.47
CA ASP A 93 -13.36 10.19 3.83
C ASP A 93 -13.19 8.66 3.96
N VAL A 94 -12.45 8.09 3.00
CA VAL A 94 -11.98 6.69 3.06
C VAL A 94 -10.46 6.70 3.09
N ILE A 95 -9.87 5.94 4.00
CA ILE A 95 -8.42 5.91 4.17
C ILE A 95 -7.83 4.61 3.63
N ILE A 96 -6.82 4.72 2.77
CA ILE A 96 -6.00 3.60 2.29
C ILE A 96 -4.64 3.69 2.96
N VAL A 97 -4.31 2.67 3.75
CA VAL A 97 -3.02 2.56 4.44
C VAL A 97 -2.13 1.57 3.70
N ILE A 98 -0.96 2.03 3.25
CA ILE A 98 0.00 1.20 2.51
C ILE A 98 1.19 0.88 3.40
N SER A 99 1.41 -0.40 3.68
CA SER A 99 2.56 -0.88 4.44
C SER A 99 2.87 -2.33 4.10
N LYS A 100 4.02 -2.63 3.51
CA LYS A 100 4.39 -4.00 3.12
C LYS A 100 4.25 -4.98 4.27
N SER A 101 4.83 -4.69 5.42
CA SER A 101 4.75 -5.57 6.61
C SER A 101 3.45 -5.41 7.39
N GLY A 102 2.76 -4.28 7.26
CA GLY A 102 1.61 -3.91 8.08
C GLY A 102 1.90 -3.74 9.57
N ASN A 103 3.18 -3.73 9.97
CA ASN A 103 3.63 -3.79 11.37
C ASN A 103 4.62 -2.69 11.76
N THR A 104 4.86 -1.67 10.92
CA THR A 104 5.76 -0.57 11.26
C THR A 104 5.21 0.23 12.43
N GLN A 105 6.12 0.84 13.20
CA GLN A 105 5.75 1.52 14.44
C GLN A 105 4.76 2.68 14.19
N GLU A 106 4.99 3.43 13.14
CA GLU A 106 4.13 4.56 12.75
C GLU A 106 2.71 4.07 12.42
N ILE A 107 2.58 2.94 11.73
CA ILE A 107 1.27 2.36 11.41
C ILE A 107 0.57 1.86 12.68
N LYS A 108 1.31 1.20 13.58
CA LYS A 108 0.75 0.74 14.86
C LYS A 108 0.26 1.90 15.75
N GLN A 109 0.92 3.04 15.68
CA GLN A 109 0.49 4.25 16.39
C GLN A 109 -0.69 4.93 15.70
N LEU A 110 -0.66 5.04 14.37
CA LEU A 110 -1.66 5.78 13.59
C LEU A 110 -3.03 5.09 13.55
N VAL A 111 -3.07 3.78 13.29
CA VAL A 111 -4.32 3.04 13.05
C VAL A 111 -5.33 3.17 14.21
N PRO A 112 -4.97 3.10 15.50
CA PRO A 112 -5.91 3.32 16.59
C PRO A 112 -6.58 4.69 16.53
N PHE A 113 -5.83 5.76 16.20
CA PHE A 113 -6.42 7.11 16.06
C PHE A 113 -7.36 7.19 14.86
N LEU A 114 -7.00 6.61 13.72
CA LEU A 114 -7.90 6.56 12.56
C LEU A 114 -9.22 5.85 12.90
N LYS A 115 -9.16 4.79 13.68
CA LYS A 115 -10.38 4.09 14.14
C LYS A 115 -11.28 4.97 15.01
N THR A 116 -10.74 5.90 15.79
CA THR A 116 -11.58 6.81 16.59
C THR A 116 -12.34 7.81 15.76
N THR A 117 -11.90 8.11 14.55
CA THR A 117 -12.63 9.01 13.62
C THR A 117 -13.86 8.36 12.99
N GLY A 118 -13.99 7.02 13.07
CA GLY A 118 -15.11 6.29 12.46
C GLY A 118 -15.01 6.10 10.94
N VAL A 119 -13.96 6.62 10.28
CA VAL A 119 -13.75 6.47 8.83
C VAL A 119 -13.44 5.03 8.45
N LYS A 120 -13.75 4.67 7.21
CA LYS A 120 -13.45 3.34 6.68
C LYS A 120 -11.99 3.20 6.30
N LEU A 121 -11.38 2.08 6.72
CA LEU A 121 -9.98 1.76 6.51
C LEU A 121 -9.83 0.61 5.50
N ILE A 122 -9.05 0.84 4.45
CA ILE A 122 -8.57 -0.17 3.52
C ILE A 122 -7.08 -0.34 3.76
N SER A 123 -6.61 -1.55 3.98
CA SER A 123 -5.17 -1.86 4.05
C SER A 123 -4.66 -2.46 2.75
N ILE A 124 -3.45 -2.04 2.34
CA ILE A 124 -2.65 -2.70 1.30
C ILE A 124 -1.38 -3.20 1.99
N THR A 125 -1.28 -4.51 2.20
CA THR A 125 -0.15 -5.14 2.90
C THR A 125 0.07 -6.57 2.43
N SER A 126 1.27 -7.11 2.63
CA SER A 126 1.62 -8.48 2.21
C SER A 126 1.29 -9.55 3.26
N ASP A 127 0.89 -9.17 4.46
CA ASP A 127 0.60 -10.10 5.54
C ASP A 127 -0.81 -9.89 6.10
N LYS A 128 -1.69 -10.88 5.86
CA LYS A 128 -3.07 -10.88 6.36
C LYS A 128 -3.18 -10.92 7.89
N ASN A 129 -2.14 -11.38 8.57
CA ASN A 129 -2.07 -11.46 10.03
C ASN A 129 -1.39 -10.23 10.65
N SER A 130 -1.00 -9.25 9.84
CA SER A 130 -0.39 -8.02 10.33
C SER A 130 -1.37 -7.19 11.15
N PHE A 131 -0.82 -6.36 12.04
CA PHE A 131 -1.60 -5.43 12.82
C PHE A 131 -2.51 -4.55 11.94
N LEU A 132 -1.99 -4.07 10.82
CA LEU A 132 -2.74 -3.25 9.88
C LEU A 132 -3.92 -4.02 9.26
N ALA A 133 -3.68 -5.23 8.74
CA ALA A 133 -4.73 -6.03 8.09
C ALA A 133 -5.87 -6.37 9.06
N ILE A 134 -5.54 -6.79 10.28
CA ILE A 134 -6.53 -7.17 11.31
C ILE A 134 -7.38 -5.97 11.75
N ASN A 135 -6.83 -4.76 11.71
CA ASN A 135 -7.52 -3.55 12.17
C ASN A 135 -8.19 -2.75 11.04
N SER A 136 -8.19 -3.24 9.81
CA SER A 136 -8.83 -2.61 8.65
C SER A 136 -10.21 -3.19 8.38
N ASP A 137 -11.11 -2.40 7.77
CA ASP A 137 -12.42 -2.88 7.29
C ASP A 137 -12.25 -3.81 6.09
N PHE A 138 -11.30 -3.51 5.20
CA PHE A 138 -10.95 -4.33 4.04
C PHE A 138 -9.44 -4.47 3.90
N PHE A 139 -9.02 -5.65 3.51
CA PHE A 139 -7.62 -6.01 3.30
C PHE A 139 -7.37 -6.34 1.82
N ILE A 140 -6.46 -5.62 1.19
CA ILE A 140 -5.95 -5.91 -0.15
C ILE A 140 -4.59 -6.57 0.00
N ASN A 141 -4.49 -7.83 -0.44
CA ASN A 141 -3.28 -8.60 -0.36
C ASN A 141 -2.29 -8.21 -1.47
N SER A 142 -1.14 -7.68 -1.09
CA SER A 142 -0.02 -7.35 -1.99
C SER A 142 1.19 -8.26 -1.77
N PHE A 143 0.94 -9.52 -1.43
CA PHE A 143 2.01 -10.49 -1.18
C PHE A 143 2.87 -10.71 -2.42
N ILE A 144 4.17 -10.72 -2.21
CA ILE A 144 5.17 -11.15 -3.18
C ILE A 144 6.04 -12.24 -2.55
N GLU A 145 6.47 -13.20 -3.36
CA GLU A 145 7.32 -14.30 -2.89
C GLU A 145 8.72 -13.79 -2.50
N LYS A 146 9.32 -12.93 -3.33
CA LYS A 146 10.61 -12.33 -3.06
C LYS A 146 10.85 -11.03 -3.83
N GLU A 147 11.79 -10.24 -3.33
CA GLU A 147 12.29 -9.07 -4.04
C GLU A 147 13.18 -9.47 -5.22
N ALA A 148 13.25 -8.61 -6.25
CA ALA A 148 14.21 -8.77 -7.34
C ALA A 148 15.66 -8.44 -6.89
N CYS A 149 15.81 -7.78 -5.75
CA CYS A 149 17.11 -7.54 -5.12
C CYS A 149 17.82 -8.87 -4.83
N PRO A 150 19.09 -9.05 -5.23
CA PRO A 150 19.84 -10.28 -5.01
C PRO A 150 19.91 -10.72 -3.55
N ASN A 151 19.91 -9.77 -2.63
CA ASN A 151 19.97 -10.01 -1.19
C ASN A 151 18.57 -10.07 -0.54
N ASN A 152 17.50 -9.94 -1.30
CA ASN A 152 16.11 -9.87 -0.83
C ASN A 152 15.87 -8.76 0.24
N LEU A 153 16.64 -7.67 0.18
CA LEU A 153 16.61 -6.59 1.17
C LEU A 153 15.95 -5.31 0.64
N ALA A 154 16.35 -4.89 -0.57
CA ALA A 154 15.82 -3.66 -1.13
C ALA A 154 14.42 -3.89 -1.72
N PRO A 155 13.43 -3.06 -1.38
CA PRO A 155 12.14 -3.08 -2.04
C PRO A 155 12.31 -2.78 -3.54
N THR A 156 11.88 -3.70 -4.36
CA THR A 156 11.94 -3.66 -5.83
C THR A 156 10.63 -4.17 -6.41
N THR A 157 10.36 -5.45 -6.23
CA THR A 157 9.10 -6.09 -6.67
C THR A 157 7.90 -5.61 -5.84
N SER A 158 8.11 -5.30 -4.56
CA SER A 158 7.04 -4.85 -3.64
C SER A 158 6.67 -3.38 -3.78
N THR A 159 7.33 -2.66 -4.65
CA THR A 159 7.05 -1.25 -4.96
C THR A 159 6.64 -1.05 -6.40
#